data_827771cea05556449cfa724ebe63d3f2
#
_entry.id   827771cea05556449cfa724ebe63d3f2
#
_cell.length_a   1.000
_cell.length_b   1.000
_cell.length_c   1.000
_cell.angle_alpha   90.00
_cell.angle_beta   90.00
_cell.angle_gamma   90.00
#
_symmetry.space_group_name_H-M   'P 1'
#
loop_
_entity.id
_entity.type
_entity.pdbx_description
1 polymer ?
#
loop_
_entity_poly.entity_id
_entity_poly.type
_entity_poly.pdbx_seq_one_letter_code
_entity_poly.pdbx_strand_id
1 'polypeptide(L)'
;MTSETEIKIHQCECDVCRAGTDAETVGHHRQMNVFLSRLNEAQRRWYVGLLSQRPGSPSDRQLSKITGLDEKTIQRGRQELEAELVELPPGRQRQEGGGRPRAEKRIPS
;
A
#
# COMPACT_ATOMS: atom_id res chain seq x y z
N MET A 1 -18.47 -3.74 19.89
CA MET A 1 -17.99 -3.94 19.49
C MET A 1 -17.77 -4.63 18.77
N THR A 2 -17.73 -4.65 18.31
CA THR A 2 -17.55 -5.33 17.63
C THR A 2 -16.71 -5.83 17.21
N SER A 3 -16.61 -6.07 17.05
CA SER A 3 -15.55 -6.63 16.83
C SER A 3 -15.53 -7.90 16.14
N GLU A 4 -16.45 -8.33 15.65
CA GLU A 4 -16.39 -9.54 14.97
C GLU A 4 -15.53 -9.43 13.77
N THR A 5 -15.33 -8.27 13.26
CA THR A 5 -14.34 -8.15 12.24
C THR A 5 -13.17 -7.48 12.84
N GLU A 6 -12.39 -8.22 13.52
CA GLU A 6 -11.18 -7.67 14.04
C GLU A 6 -10.26 -7.30 12.94
N ILE A 7 -9.85 -6.05 12.89
CA ILE A 7 -8.90 -5.58 11.91
C ILE A 7 -7.54 -5.57 12.58
N LYS A 8 -6.64 -6.37 12.04
CA LYS A 8 -5.31 -6.43 12.60
C LYS A 8 -4.47 -5.30 12.05
N ILE A 9 -3.83 -4.59 12.95
CA ILE A 9 -2.94 -3.50 12.58
C ILE A 9 -1.53 -3.95 12.91
N HIS A 10 -0.70 -4.02 11.87
CA HIS A 10 0.69 -4.41 12.05
C HIS A 10 1.41 -3.38 12.90
N GLN A 11 2.25 -3.85 13.80
CA GLN A 11 3.08 -2.96 14.59
C GLN A 11 4.46 -2.87 13.97
N CYS A 12 4.88 -1.65 13.69
CA CYS A 12 6.16 -1.43 13.04
C CYS A 12 7.30 -2.03 13.84
N GLU A 13 8.17 -2.74 13.15
CA GLU A 13 9.31 -3.40 13.77
C GLU A 13 10.63 -2.75 13.41
N CYS A 14 10.60 -1.53 12.88
CA CYS A 14 11.84 -0.85 12.59
C CYS A 14 12.54 -0.45 13.88
N ASP A 15 13.83 -0.19 13.77
CA ASP A 15 14.64 0.07 14.96
C ASP A 15 14.13 1.26 15.77
N VAL A 16 13.70 2.31 15.07
CA VAL A 16 13.23 3.52 15.76
C VAL A 16 11.97 3.25 16.54
N CYS A 17 11.03 2.51 15.94
CA CYS A 17 9.78 2.21 16.62
C CYS A 17 9.98 1.24 17.77
N ARG A 18 10.87 0.28 17.59
CA ARG A 18 11.15 -0.67 18.66
C ARG A 18 11.79 0.02 19.85
N ALA A 19 12.66 0.98 19.58
CA ALA A 19 13.32 1.72 20.63
C ALA A 19 12.43 2.80 21.23
N GLY A 20 11.45 3.27 20.46
CA GLY A 20 10.56 4.32 20.92
C GLY A 20 11.27 5.65 21.06
N THR A 21 12.34 5.87 20.30
CA THR A 21 13.18 7.04 20.48
C THR A 21 12.71 8.29 19.76
N ASP A 22 11.77 8.12 18.81
CA ASP A 22 11.30 9.27 18.03
C ASP A 22 9.78 9.16 17.94
N ALA A 23 9.11 9.91 18.79
CA ALA A 23 7.64 9.81 18.87
C ALA A 23 6.98 10.18 17.56
N GLU A 24 7.54 11.10 16.81
CA GLU A 24 6.98 11.51 15.53
C GLU A 24 7.02 10.37 14.53
N THR A 25 8.15 9.69 14.45
CA THR A 25 8.29 8.55 13.55
C THR A 25 7.40 7.41 13.99
N VAL A 26 7.35 7.14 15.28
CA VAL A 26 6.50 6.07 15.80
C VAL A 26 5.04 6.35 15.44
N GLY A 27 4.61 7.59 15.65
CA GLY A 27 3.24 7.97 15.33
C GLY A 27 2.94 7.87 13.86
N HIS A 28 3.89 8.27 13.01
CA HIS A 28 3.70 8.21 11.57
C HIS A 28 3.57 6.77 11.09
N HIS A 29 4.45 5.90 11.56
CA HIS A 29 4.39 4.50 11.15
C HIS A 29 3.11 3.84 11.67
N ARG A 30 2.65 4.24 12.84
CA ARG A 30 1.39 3.72 13.37
C ARG A 30 0.24 4.12 12.46
N GLN A 31 0.19 5.39 12.08
CA GLN A 31 -0.88 5.86 11.21
C GLN A 31 -0.84 5.17 9.85
N MET A 32 0.36 4.97 9.33
CA MET A 32 0.54 4.26 8.08
C MET A 32 -0.09 2.87 8.16
N ASN A 33 0.19 2.16 9.25
CA ASN A 33 -0.32 0.80 9.40
C ASN A 33 -1.82 0.77 9.70
N VAL A 34 -2.33 1.78 10.38
CA VAL A 34 -3.78 1.91 10.54
C VAL A 34 -4.44 2.06 9.17
N PHE A 35 -3.86 2.92 8.33
CA PHE A 35 -4.38 3.12 6.98
C PHE A 35 -4.33 1.81 6.18
N LEU A 36 -3.19 1.14 6.24
CA LEU A 36 -3.02 -0.11 5.50
C LEU A 36 -4.03 -1.17 5.93
N SER A 37 -4.42 -1.16 7.20
CA SER A 37 -5.35 -2.16 7.70
C SER A 37 -6.74 -2.06 7.07
N ARG A 38 -7.01 -0.93 6.41
CA ARG A 38 -8.30 -0.72 5.76
C ARG A 38 -8.27 -1.02 4.28
N LEU A 39 -7.12 -1.35 3.74
CA LEU A 39 -6.96 -1.61 2.31
C LEU A 39 -6.99 -3.10 2.04
N ASN A 40 -7.42 -3.47 0.84
CA ASN A 40 -7.31 -4.86 0.46
C ASN A 40 -5.86 -5.19 0.09
N GLU A 41 -5.61 -6.44 -0.22
CA GLU A 41 -4.25 -6.91 -0.44
C GLU A 41 -3.56 -6.18 -1.57
N ALA A 42 -4.24 -6.00 -2.69
CA ALA A 42 -3.64 -5.34 -3.83
C ALA A 42 -3.34 -3.88 -3.52
N GLN A 43 -4.29 -3.21 -2.87
CA GLN A 43 -4.10 -1.81 -2.54
C GLN A 43 -2.94 -1.61 -1.59
N ARG A 44 -2.75 -2.53 -0.64
CA ARG A 44 -1.63 -2.44 0.28
C ARG A 44 -0.31 -2.50 -0.48
N ARG A 45 -0.17 -3.46 -1.39
CA ARG A 45 1.11 -3.58 -2.08
C ARG A 45 1.35 -2.41 -3.02
N TRP A 46 0.29 -1.85 -3.61
CA TRP A 46 0.47 -0.67 -4.47
C TRP A 46 0.90 0.53 -3.64
N TYR A 47 0.26 0.73 -2.48
CA TYR A 47 0.61 1.86 -1.64
C TYR A 47 2.07 1.79 -1.18
N VAL A 48 2.49 0.63 -0.69
CA VAL A 48 3.85 0.50 -0.21
C VAL A 48 4.83 0.52 -1.40
N GLY A 49 4.42 -0.03 -2.54
CA GLY A 49 5.23 0.08 -3.75
C GLY A 49 5.43 1.52 -4.16
N LEU A 50 4.38 2.33 -4.04
CA LEU A 50 4.49 3.76 -4.33
C LEU A 50 5.47 4.43 -3.39
N LEU A 51 5.37 4.12 -2.10
CA LEU A 51 6.29 4.68 -1.13
C LEU A 51 7.74 4.32 -1.46
N SER A 52 7.95 3.10 -1.94
CA SER A 52 9.31 2.61 -2.19
C SER A 52 9.98 3.35 -3.34
N GLN A 53 9.20 4.05 -4.16
CA GLN A 53 9.75 4.76 -5.31
C GLN A 53 10.16 6.20 -4.98
N ARG A 54 9.83 6.68 -3.81
CA ARG A 54 10.13 8.06 -3.47
C ARG A 54 11.61 8.23 -3.15
N PRO A 55 12.19 9.37 -3.55
CA PRO A 55 13.59 9.64 -3.17
C PRO A 55 13.73 9.62 -1.67
N GLY A 56 14.78 8.98 -1.18
CA GLY A 56 15.00 8.89 0.24
C GLY A 56 14.14 7.87 0.96
N SER A 57 13.39 7.09 0.22
CA SER A 57 12.54 6.06 0.80
C SER A 57 13.38 5.00 1.52
N PRO A 58 12.84 4.39 2.58
CA PRO A 58 13.50 3.24 3.17
C PRO A 58 13.62 2.11 2.15
N SER A 59 14.58 1.23 2.39
CA SER A 59 14.75 0.07 1.52
C SER A 59 13.53 -0.86 1.64
N ASP A 60 13.41 -1.78 0.70
CA ASP A 60 12.33 -2.76 0.75
C ASP A 60 12.38 -3.53 2.06
N ARG A 61 13.57 -3.83 2.54
CA ARG A 61 13.71 -4.55 3.79
C ARG A 61 13.16 -3.72 4.96
N GLN A 62 13.46 -2.44 4.98
CA GLN A 62 12.94 -1.57 6.02
C GLN A 62 11.44 -1.41 5.92
N LEU A 63 10.95 -1.23 4.70
CA LEU A 63 9.50 -1.13 4.50
C LEU A 63 8.79 -2.38 4.94
N SER A 64 9.41 -3.55 4.74
CA SER A 64 8.84 -4.80 5.20
C SER A 64 8.69 -4.80 6.73
N LYS A 65 9.71 -4.29 7.44
CA LYS A 65 9.62 -4.20 8.89
C LYS A 65 8.54 -3.21 9.34
N ILE A 66 8.43 -2.11 8.61
CA ILE A 66 7.47 -1.07 8.99
C ILE A 66 6.04 -1.52 8.76
N THR A 67 5.79 -2.14 7.62
CA THR A 67 4.42 -2.42 7.18
C THR A 67 3.98 -3.87 7.36
N GLY A 68 4.93 -4.76 7.51
CA GLY A 68 4.61 -6.18 7.60
C GLY A 68 4.43 -6.86 6.25
N LEU A 69 4.56 -6.12 5.15
CA LEU A 69 4.48 -6.73 3.85
C LEU A 69 5.80 -7.40 3.50
N ASP A 70 5.70 -8.55 2.84
CA ASP A 70 6.88 -9.24 2.37
C ASP A 70 7.61 -8.40 1.31
N GLU A 71 8.93 -8.50 1.26
CA GLU A 71 9.70 -7.72 0.31
C GLU A 71 9.29 -8.00 -1.13
N LYS A 72 9.00 -9.25 -1.44
CA LYS A 72 8.56 -9.60 -2.79
C LYS A 72 7.22 -8.96 -3.12
N THR A 73 6.36 -8.87 -2.14
CA THR A 73 5.07 -8.22 -2.31
C THR A 73 5.25 -6.73 -2.61
N ILE A 74 6.19 -6.09 -1.91
CA ILE A 74 6.48 -4.69 -2.14
C ILE A 74 7.03 -4.49 -3.55
N GLN A 75 7.93 -5.36 -3.97
CA GLN A 75 8.49 -5.30 -5.32
C GLN A 75 7.42 -5.49 -6.37
N ARG A 76 6.51 -6.43 -6.13
CA ARG A 76 5.43 -6.68 -7.06
C ARG A 76 4.54 -5.45 -7.19
N GLY A 77 4.22 -4.82 -6.07
CA GLY A 77 3.40 -3.61 -6.11
C GLY A 77 4.08 -2.50 -6.89
N ARG A 78 5.39 -2.35 -6.70
CA ARG A 78 6.14 -1.34 -7.44
C ARG A 78 6.13 -1.63 -8.93
N GLN A 79 6.32 -2.90 -9.30
CA GLN A 79 6.33 -3.29 -10.70
C GLN A 79 4.98 -3.06 -11.35
N GLU A 80 3.90 -3.38 -10.64
CA GLU A 80 2.58 -3.18 -11.17
C GLU A 80 2.29 -1.71 -11.40
N LEU A 81 2.75 -0.86 -10.48
CA LEU A 81 2.59 0.58 -10.65
C LEU A 81 3.40 1.11 -11.81
N GLU A 82 4.62 0.61 -11.97
CA GLU A 82 5.47 1.03 -13.08
C GLU A 82 4.83 0.66 -14.42
N ALA A 83 4.07 -0.43 -14.43
CA ALA A 83 3.33 -0.82 -15.63
C ALA A 83 1.96 -0.16 -15.67
N GLU A 84 1.70 0.78 -14.77
CA GLU A 84 0.47 1.55 -14.71
C GLU A 84 -0.76 0.66 -14.52
N LEU A 85 -0.58 -0.46 -13.83
CA LEU A 85 -1.65 -1.39 -13.48
C LEU A 85 -2.41 -1.92 -14.71
N VAL A 86 -1.72 -1.98 -15.82
CA VAL A 86 -2.40 -2.29 -17.08
C VAL A 86 -3.00 -3.69 -17.08
N GLU A 87 -2.44 -4.61 -16.30
CA GLU A 87 -2.97 -5.96 -16.23
C GLU A 87 -4.03 -6.14 -15.14
N LEU A 88 -4.35 -5.07 -14.45
CA LEU A 88 -5.32 -5.10 -13.37
C LEU A 88 -6.31 -3.97 -13.59
N PRO A 89 -7.21 -4.14 -14.55
CA PRO A 89 -8.10 -3.04 -14.88
C PRO A 89 -8.98 -2.65 -13.70
N PRO A 90 -9.36 -1.41 -13.68
CA PRO A 90 -10.17 -0.93 -12.56
C PRO A 90 -11.50 -1.63 -12.53
N GLY A 91 -11.93 -1.79 -11.37
CA GLY A 91 -13.19 -2.43 -11.14
C GLY A 91 -13.18 -3.86 -11.50
N ARG A 92 -12.85 -4.42 -11.75
CA ARG A 92 -12.86 -5.62 -11.89
C ARG A 92 -13.62 -6.23 -12.57
N GLN A 93 -14.09 -5.93 -12.71
CA GLN A 93 -14.72 -6.21 -13.07
C GLN A 93 -15.23 -6.18 -13.96
N ARG A 94 -15.65 -5.95 -14.51
CA ARG A 94 -16.20 -5.75 -15.23
C ARG A 94 -15.91 -5.56 -16.19
N GLN A 95 -16.10 -5.51 -16.80
CA GLN A 95 -16.00 -5.22 -17.60
C GLN A 95 -16.25 -4.87 -18.36
N GLU A 96 -16.71 -4.76 -18.96
CA GLU A 96 -16.94 -4.34 -19.63
C GLU A 96 -16.99 -3.71 -20.00
N GLY A 97 -17.28 -3.44 -20.33
CA GLY A 97 -17.20 -2.76 -20.70
C GLY A 97 -17.11 -1.95 -20.79
N GLY A 98 -17.20 -1.84 -20.83
CA GLY A 98 -16.99 -1.15 -20.87
C GLY A 98 -16.73 -0.31 -21.00
N GLY A 99 -16.80 -0.09 -21.20
CA GLY A 99 -16.45 0.62 -21.27
C GLY A 99 -16.23 1.63 -21.46
N ARG A 100 -16.46 1.88 -21.70
CA ARG A 100 -16.17 2.76 -21.78
C ARG A 100 -15.64 3.55 -21.77
N PRO A 101 -15.84 3.62 -22.12
CA PRO A 101 -15.11 4.27 -21.99
C PRO A 101 -14.81 5.09 -21.87
N ARG A 102 -14.91 5.20 -22.00
CA ARG A 102 -14.46 5.93 -21.74
C ARG A 102 -13.92 6.68 -21.70
N ALA A 103 -14.30 6.53 -22.03
CA ALA A 103 -13.67 7.16 -21.80
C ALA A 103 -13.52 8.02 -21.65
N GLU A 104 -13.81 7.91 -21.71
CA GLU A 104 -13.48 8.54 -21.48
C GLU A 104 -13.31 9.29 -21.01
N LYS A 105 -13.43 9.30 -20.84
CA LYS A 105 -13.27 9.87 -20.34
C LYS A 105 -12.69 10.49 -19.95
N ARG A 106 -12.57 10.36 -20.06
CA ARG A 106 -11.82 10.85 -19.61
C ARG A 106 -11.32 11.75 -19.42
N ILE A 107 -11.29 11.97 -19.57
CA ILE A 107 -10.66 12.68 -19.38
C ILE A 107 -10.04 13.13 -19.26
N PRO A 108 -9.78 13.17 -19.47
CA PRO A 108 -8.97 13.50 -19.34
C PRO A 108 -8.29 13.70 -18.95
N SER A 109 -8.18 13.82 -19.23
CA SER A 109 -7.54 13.99 -18.82
C SER A 109 -7.23 14.15 -18.55
#